data_2ac61e7d96c4a2cd09ad48e2c7d32747
#
_entry.id   2ac61e7d96c4a2cd09ad48e2c7d32747
#
_cell.length_a   1.000
_cell.length_b   1.000
_cell.length_c   1.000
_cell.angle_alpha   90.00
_cell.angle_beta   90.00
_cell.angle_gamma   90.00
#
_symmetry.space_group_name_H-M   'P 1'
#
loop_
_entity.id
_entity.type
_entity.pdbx_description
1 polymer ?
#
loop_
_entity_poly.entity_id
_entity_poly.type
_entity_poly.pdbx_seq_one_letter_code
_entity_poly.pdbx_strand_id
1 'polypeptide(L)'
;MATRDTLTPKEAQCSGGSDYATLALEALQEPADAAYAKELMDRVADDCQFTKDLAACAIVYKALGEQDRAEELLQTAEDYCMSGEEQVALAEAKFKVLGDKAAAVGAYEKALKETGNLDPLIELAKNVMSVIADSAFAKKVLEKAEAKISRAVEYSKLAAASADHLLDKEYAAAIFNKAAEKLSTVPDLLSLAGEVTKTLGDPARAKALYERALH
;
A
#
# COMPACT_ATOMS: atom_id res chain seq x y z
N MET A 1 -2.95 26.42 1.55
CA MET A 1 -1.59 26.65 1.07
C MET A 1 -0.66 26.41 2.24
N ALA A 2 0.28 25.47 2.09
CA ALA A 2 1.25 25.20 3.14
C ALA A 2 2.37 26.25 3.06
N THR A 3 2.47 27.10 4.07
CA THR A 3 3.57 28.05 4.23
C THR A 3 4.43 27.60 5.40
N ARG A 4 5.68 28.04 5.49
CA ARG A 4 6.59 27.75 6.60
C ARG A 4 5.91 27.98 7.97
N ASP A 5 5.15 29.06 8.10
CA ASP A 5 4.43 29.38 9.34
C ASP A 5 3.36 28.34 9.71
N THR A 6 2.74 27.68 8.72
CA THR A 6 1.75 26.62 8.95
C THR A 6 2.39 25.25 9.17
N LEU A 7 3.62 25.05 8.69
CA LEU A 7 4.36 23.79 8.80
C LEU A 7 5.22 23.68 10.08
N THR A 8 5.76 24.82 10.58
CA THR A 8 6.58 24.85 11.80
C THR A 8 5.90 24.21 13.02
N PRO A 9 4.58 24.43 13.29
CA PRO A 9 3.92 23.72 14.38
C PRO A 9 3.83 22.21 14.20
N LYS A 10 3.81 21.71 12.95
CA LYS A 10 3.82 20.27 12.64
C LYS A 10 5.22 19.66 12.86
N GLU A 11 6.27 20.44 12.61
CA GLU A 11 7.65 20.03 12.83
C GLU A 11 7.90 19.57 14.29
N ALA A 12 7.29 20.25 15.25
CA ALA A 12 7.37 19.90 16.65
C ALA A 12 6.75 18.53 17.00
N GLN A 13 5.99 17.94 16.08
CA GLN A 13 5.35 16.64 16.23
C GLN A 13 6.10 15.52 15.48
N CYS A 14 7.10 15.89 14.67
CA CYS A 14 7.92 14.92 13.95
C CYS A 14 8.81 14.15 14.92
N SER A 15 8.84 12.81 14.78
CA SER A 15 9.59 11.90 15.64
C SER A 15 10.67 11.09 14.93
N GLY A 16 10.61 11.00 13.58
CA GLY A 16 11.54 10.22 12.77
C GLY A 16 11.66 10.75 11.36
N GLY A 17 12.59 10.18 10.58
CA GLY A 17 12.91 10.60 9.23
C GLY A 17 11.68 10.62 8.31
N SER A 18 10.78 9.66 8.43
CA SER A 18 9.55 9.59 7.63
C SER A 18 8.59 10.75 7.92
N ASP A 19 8.49 11.22 9.16
CA ASP A 19 7.64 12.37 9.52
C ASP A 19 8.22 13.65 8.91
N TYR A 20 9.53 13.86 9.05
CA TYR A 20 10.23 14.99 8.45
C TYR A 20 10.17 14.95 6.92
N ALA A 21 10.29 13.79 6.30
CA ALA A 21 10.15 13.61 4.86
C ALA A 21 8.74 13.98 4.38
N THR A 22 7.70 13.57 5.11
CA THR A 22 6.32 13.94 4.81
C THR A 22 6.14 15.46 4.88
N LEU A 23 6.66 16.11 5.93
CA LEU A 23 6.59 17.54 6.10
C LEU A 23 7.36 18.30 4.99
N ALA A 24 8.54 17.79 4.60
CA ALA A 24 9.32 18.35 3.52
C ALA A 24 8.61 18.23 2.16
N LEU A 25 7.93 17.12 1.88
CA LEU A 25 7.10 16.97 0.68
C LEU A 25 5.91 17.93 0.70
N GLU A 26 5.30 18.20 1.86
CA GLU A 26 4.28 19.24 1.97
C GLU A 26 4.85 20.64 1.67
N ALA A 27 6.08 20.93 2.13
CA ALA A 27 6.77 22.20 1.84
C ALA A 27 7.11 22.39 0.36
N LEU A 28 7.25 21.30 -0.39
CA LEU A 28 7.49 21.32 -1.83
C LEU A 28 6.21 21.49 -2.67
N GLN A 29 5.03 21.48 -2.04
CA GLN A 29 3.77 21.83 -2.72
C GLN A 29 3.66 23.36 -2.89
N GLU A 30 2.72 23.82 -3.76
CA GLU A 30 2.56 25.25 -4.01
C GLU A 30 1.94 26.02 -2.82
N PRO A 31 2.55 27.16 -2.41
CA PRO A 31 3.82 27.71 -2.87
C PRO A 31 5.02 26.93 -2.32
N ALA A 32 5.89 26.46 -3.22
CA ALA A 32 7.02 25.61 -2.86
C ALA A 32 8.08 26.35 -2.04
N ASP A 33 8.49 25.78 -0.91
CA ASP A 33 9.64 26.24 -0.11
C ASP A 33 10.72 25.15 -0.08
N ALA A 34 11.47 25.07 -1.17
CA ALA A 34 12.54 24.08 -1.32
C ALA A 34 13.67 24.29 -0.29
N ALA A 35 13.91 25.52 0.14
CA ALA A 35 14.91 25.81 1.16
C ALA A 35 14.53 25.22 2.51
N TYR A 36 13.26 25.35 2.91
CA TYR A 36 12.75 24.77 4.14
C TYR A 36 12.71 23.23 4.07
N ALA A 37 12.25 22.68 2.93
CA ALA A 37 12.27 21.23 2.73
C ALA A 37 13.69 20.66 2.87
N LYS A 38 14.70 21.33 2.29
CA LYS A 38 16.10 20.92 2.43
C LYS A 38 16.58 21.05 3.88
N GLU A 39 16.27 22.14 4.56
CA GLU A 39 16.62 22.35 5.98
C GLU A 39 16.07 21.22 6.87
N LEU A 40 14.84 20.76 6.61
CA LEU A 40 14.26 19.62 7.32
C LEU A 40 15.05 18.32 7.08
N MET A 41 15.43 18.05 5.83
CA MET A 41 16.17 16.83 5.48
C MET A 41 17.60 16.83 6.03
N ASP A 42 18.31 17.95 5.93
CA ASP A 42 19.69 18.08 6.42
C ASP A 42 19.81 17.86 7.95
N ARG A 43 18.70 18.00 8.69
CA ARG A 43 18.66 17.71 10.13
C ARG A 43 18.54 16.23 10.48
N VAL A 44 17.96 15.41 9.61
CA VAL A 44 17.56 14.05 10.01
C VAL A 44 18.14 12.94 9.14
N ALA A 45 18.52 13.24 7.88
CA ALA A 45 18.90 12.19 6.93
C ALA A 45 20.12 11.39 7.37
N ASP A 46 21.11 12.04 7.99
CA ASP A 46 22.34 11.40 8.44
C ASP A 46 22.14 10.54 9.71
N ASP A 47 21.09 10.83 10.49
CA ASP A 47 20.75 10.11 11.71
C ASP A 47 19.75 8.97 11.49
N CYS A 48 19.21 8.83 10.26
CA CYS A 48 18.26 7.76 9.94
C CYS A 48 18.93 6.37 9.95
N GLN A 49 18.34 5.45 10.70
CA GLN A 49 18.83 4.06 10.84
C GLN A 49 17.81 3.02 10.37
N PHE A 50 16.61 3.44 9.99
CA PHE A 50 15.55 2.56 9.54
C PHE A 50 15.31 2.68 8.05
N THR A 51 15.13 1.56 7.38
CA THR A 51 14.87 1.48 5.93
C THR A 51 13.75 2.42 5.48
N LYS A 52 12.65 2.51 6.22
CA LYS A 52 11.51 3.38 5.89
C LYS A 52 11.90 4.85 5.91
N ASP A 53 12.67 5.28 6.90
CA ASP A 53 13.09 6.67 7.04
C ASP A 53 14.08 7.06 5.93
N LEU A 54 15.07 6.20 5.69
CA LEU A 54 16.03 6.39 4.59
C LEU A 54 15.36 6.45 3.22
N ALA A 55 14.40 5.53 2.97
CA ALA A 55 13.63 5.50 1.74
C ALA A 55 12.78 6.77 1.55
N ALA A 56 12.14 7.25 2.63
CA ALA A 56 11.37 8.48 2.60
C ALA A 56 12.26 9.71 2.35
N CYS A 57 13.41 9.83 3.01
CA CYS A 57 14.38 10.88 2.77
C CYS A 57 14.92 10.87 1.34
N ALA A 58 15.21 9.69 0.77
CA ALA A 58 15.65 9.56 -0.62
C ALA A 58 14.63 10.14 -1.61
N ILE A 59 13.33 9.91 -1.39
CA ILE A 59 12.27 10.49 -2.22
C ILE A 59 12.28 12.02 -2.16
N VAL A 60 12.49 12.61 -0.98
CA VAL A 60 12.55 14.09 -0.83
C VAL A 60 13.78 14.65 -1.53
N TYR A 61 14.98 14.08 -1.34
CA TYR A 61 16.20 14.55 -2.04
C TYR A 61 16.04 14.44 -3.56
N LYS A 62 15.38 13.40 -4.07
CA LYS A 62 15.01 13.33 -5.49
C LYS A 62 14.12 14.49 -5.92
N ALA A 63 13.11 14.83 -5.11
CA ALA A 63 12.22 15.96 -5.39
C ALA A 63 12.94 17.33 -5.31
N LEU A 64 13.97 17.44 -4.48
CA LEU A 64 14.87 18.60 -4.42
C LEU A 64 15.88 18.68 -5.58
N GLY A 65 15.96 17.66 -6.45
CA GLY A 65 16.92 17.57 -7.54
C GLY A 65 18.31 17.05 -7.13
N GLU A 66 18.48 16.60 -5.90
CA GLU A 66 19.73 16.06 -5.35
C GLU A 66 19.81 14.54 -5.60
N GLN A 67 19.98 14.15 -6.86
CA GLN A 67 19.91 12.74 -7.30
C GLN A 67 20.96 11.86 -6.62
N ASP A 68 22.22 12.31 -6.54
CA ASP A 68 23.32 11.51 -5.98
C ASP A 68 23.05 11.17 -4.50
N ARG A 69 22.54 12.15 -3.74
CA ARG A 69 22.19 11.96 -2.34
C ARG A 69 20.99 11.02 -2.18
N ALA A 70 20.00 11.14 -3.05
CA ALA A 70 18.85 10.25 -3.06
C ALA A 70 19.25 8.79 -3.32
N GLU A 71 20.17 8.56 -4.24
CA GLU A 71 20.67 7.21 -4.56
C GLU A 71 21.53 6.62 -3.43
N GLU A 72 22.37 7.42 -2.78
CA GLU A 72 23.14 7.01 -1.60
C GLU A 72 22.24 6.54 -0.45
N LEU A 73 21.20 7.33 -0.12
CA LEU A 73 20.25 6.97 0.91
C LEU A 73 19.45 5.72 0.54
N LEU A 74 19.08 5.58 -0.73
CA LEU A 74 18.37 4.41 -1.22
C LEU A 74 19.22 3.14 -1.12
N GLN A 75 20.51 3.22 -1.42
CA GLN A 75 21.45 2.10 -1.25
C GLN A 75 21.57 1.73 0.24
N THR A 76 21.72 2.72 1.11
CA THR A 76 21.78 2.49 2.56
C THR A 76 20.46 1.85 3.08
N ALA A 77 19.30 2.30 2.56
CA ALA A 77 18.01 1.71 2.88
C ALA A 77 17.92 0.24 2.45
N GLU A 78 18.49 -0.12 1.31
CA GLU A 78 18.55 -1.50 0.83
C GLU A 78 19.41 -2.39 1.73
N ASP A 79 20.56 -1.87 2.19
CA ASP A 79 21.48 -2.59 3.07
C ASP A 79 20.88 -2.88 4.45
N TYR A 80 19.98 -2.00 4.95
CA TYR A 80 19.30 -2.15 6.24
C TYR A 80 17.96 -2.89 6.16
N CYS A 81 17.48 -3.22 4.98
CA CYS A 81 16.15 -3.79 4.77
C CYS A 81 16.07 -5.24 5.28
N MET A 82 15.29 -5.46 6.35
CA MET A 82 15.20 -6.74 7.07
C MET A 82 13.79 -7.37 7.02
N SER A 83 12.76 -6.66 6.57
CA SER A 83 11.38 -7.12 6.63
C SER A 83 10.59 -6.88 5.35
N GLY A 84 9.50 -7.64 5.15
CA GLY A 84 8.61 -7.46 4.01
C GLY A 84 7.96 -6.07 3.96
N GLU A 85 7.67 -5.47 5.12
CA GLU A 85 7.13 -4.12 5.20
C GLU A 85 8.15 -3.06 4.76
N GLU A 86 9.41 -3.23 5.12
CA GLU A 86 10.50 -2.38 4.66
C GLU A 86 10.78 -2.56 3.16
N GLN A 87 10.62 -3.78 2.62
CA GLN A 87 10.70 -4.03 1.18
C GLN A 87 9.63 -3.26 0.40
N VAL A 88 8.44 -3.05 0.96
CA VAL A 88 7.40 -2.21 0.33
C VAL A 88 7.85 -0.75 0.25
N ALA A 89 8.37 -0.19 1.34
CA ALA A 89 8.88 1.18 1.34
C ALA A 89 10.07 1.35 0.36
N LEU A 90 10.97 0.38 0.33
CA LEU A 90 12.09 0.34 -0.58
C LEU A 90 11.63 0.25 -2.06
N ALA A 91 10.62 -0.55 -2.37
CA ALA A 91 10.06 -0.66 -3.72
C ALA A 91 9.50 0.68 -4.21
N GLU A 92 8.74 1.37 -3.36
CA GLU A 92 8.21 2.70 -3.64
C GLU A 92 9.33 3.70 -3.91
N ALA A 93 10.36 3.72 -3.06
CA ALA A 93 11.50 4.63 -3.21
C ALA A 93 12.30 4.31 -4.49
N LYS A 94 12.57 3.04 -4.80
CA LYS A 94 13.22 2.63 -6.05
C LYS A 94 12.49 3.14 -7.28
N PHE A 95 11.16 3.06 -7.29
CA PHE A 95 10.37 3.58 -8.40
C PHE A 95 10.41 5.11 -8.47
N LYS A 96 10.21 5.80 -7.34
CA LYS A 96 10.15 7.28 -7.30
C LYS A 96 11.51 7.93 -7.53
N VAL A 97 12.59 7.34 -7.05
CA VAL A 97 13.96 7.90 -7.16
C VAL A 97 14.62 7.54 -8.48
N LEU A 98 14.56 6.26 -8.87
CA LEU A 98 15.26 5.74 -10.05
C LEU A 98 14.38 5.70 -11.31
N GLY A 99 13.05 5.70 -11.15
CA GLY A 99 12.12 5.43 -12.26
C GLY A 99 12.17 3.97 -12.73
N ASP A 100 12.84 3.09 -11.98
CA ASP A 100 13.06 1.69 -12.36
C ASP A 100 11.94 0.80 -11.83
N LYS A 101 10.96 0.53 -12.70
CA LYS A 101 9.85 -0.38 -12.40
C LYS A 101 10.33 -1.80 -12.11
N ALA A 102 11.38 -2.29 -12.77
CA ALA A 102 11.86 -3.65 -12.57
C ALA A 102 12.51 -3.82 -11.19
N ALA A 103 13.31 -2.83 -10.75
CA ALA A 103 13.87 -2.80 -9.41
C ALA A 103 12.77 -2.74 -8.32
N ALA A 104 11.72 -1.95 -8.55
CA ALA A 104 10.57 -1.89 -7.64
C ALA A 104 9.84 -3.23 -7.57
N VAL A 105 9.56 -3.87 -8.72
CA VAL A 105 8.93 -5.20 -8.76
C VAL A 105 9.78 -6.23 -8.01
N GLY A 106 11.10 -6.20 -8.16
CA GLY A 106 12.01 -7.09 -7.42
C GLY A 106 11.89 -6.94 -5.90
N ALA A 107 11.75 -5.72 -5.38
CA ALA A 107 11.52 -5.47 -3.97
C ALA A 107 10.11 -5.92 -3.53
N TYR A 108 9.06 -5.67 -4.34
CA TYR A 108 7.73 -6.19 -4.07
C TYR A 108 7.67 -7.72 -4.07
N GLU A 109 8.45 -8.41 -4.91
CA GLU A 109 8.53 -9.88 -4.87
C GLU A 109 9.16 -10.40 -3.58
N LYS A 110 10.17 -9.70 -3.04
CA LYS A 110 10.73 -10.02 -1.71
C LYS A 110 9.68 -9.79 -0.63
N ALA A 111 9.00 -8.64 -0.63
CA ALA A 111 7.89 -8.35 0.29
C ALA A 111 6.81 -9.43 0.23
N LEU A 112 6.40 -9.84 -0.97
CA LEU A 112 5.39 -10.87 -1.16
C LEU A 112 5.81 -12.22 -0.56
N LYS A 113 7.08 -12.60 -0.61
CA LYS A 113 7.56 -13.87 -0.01
C LYS A 113 7.42 -13.87 1.51
N GLU A 114 7.71 -12.74 2.15
CA GLU A 114 7.71 -12.60 3.60
C GLU A 114 6.32 -12.31 4.18
N THR A 115 5.45 -11.66 3.41
CA THR A 115 4.10 -11.31 3.85
C THR A 115 3.19 -12.54 3.83
N GLY A 116 2.58 -12.84 4.98
CA GLY A 116 1.76 -14.05 5.15
C GLY A 116 0.30 -13.82 5.53
N ASN A 117 -0.07 -12.65 6.03
CA ASN A 117 -1.39 -12.34 6.54
C ASN A 117 -2.24 -11.56 5.52
N LEU A 118 -3.57 -11.66 5.65
CA LEU A 118 -4.53 -11.07 4.72
C LEU A 118 -4.37 -9.54 4.61
N ASP A 119 -4.44 -8.82 5.73
CA ASP A 119 -4.44 -7.36 5.72
C ASP A 119 -3.13 -6.78 5.15
N PRO A 120 -1.92 -7.24 5.54
CA PRO A 120 -0.68 -6.84 4.87
C PRO A 120 -0.60 -7.19 3.37
N LEU A 121 -1.19 -8.30 2.92
CA LEU A 121 -1.25 -8.62 1.50
C LEU A 121 -2.18 -7.69 0.72
N ILE A 122 -3.30 -7.28 1.31
CA ILE A 122 -4.19 -6.28 0.71
C ILE A 122 -3.48 -4.93 0.59
N GLU A 123 -2.78 -4.49 1.63
CA GLU A 123 -2.02 -3.23 1.58
C GLU A 123 -0.85 -3.31 0.57
N LEU A 124 -0.19 -4.45 0.45
CA LEU A 124 0.82 -4.67 -0.59
C LEU A 124 0.22 -4.53 -1.99
N ALA A 125 -0.92 -5.16 -2.27
CA ALA A 125 -1.60 -5.05 -3.57
C ALA A 125 -2.01 -3.60 -3.88
N LYS A 126 -2.54 -2.89 -2.90
CA LYS A 126 -2.89 -1.47 -3.01
C LYS A 126 -1.66 -0.60 -3.30
N ASN A 127 -0.56 -0.82 -2.60
CA ASN A 127 0.69 -0.10 -2.83
C ASN A 127 1.24 -0.36 -4.24
N VAL A 128 1.26 -1.60 -4.71
CA VAL A 128 1.64 -1.97 -6.09
C VAL A 128 0.81 -1.19 -7.12
N MET A 129 -0.50 -1.11 -6.93
CA MET A 129 -1.38 -0.38 -7.85
C MET A 129 -1.14 1.13 -7.82
N SER A 130 -0.98 1.71 -6.63
CA SER A 130 -0.79 3.16 -6.49
C SER A 130 0.58 3.65 -6.96
N VAL A 131 1.62 2.84 -6.82
CA VAL A 131 3.00 3.22 -7.14
C VAL A 131 3.38 2.88 -8.57
N ILE A 132 3.23 1.61 -8.97
CA ILE A 132 3.72 1.13 -10.27
C ILE A 132 2.61 0.77 -11.26
N ALA A 133 1.35 0.87 -10.86
CA ALA A 133 0.16 0.55 -11.66
C ALA A 133 0.24 -0.85 -12.32
N ASP A 134 0.71 -1.86 -11.57
CA ASP A 134 0.85 -3.22 -12.08
C ASP A 134 -0.29 -4.13 -11.59
N SER A 135 -1.39 -4.14 -12.34
CA SER A 135 -2.58 -4.91 -12.01
C SER A 135 -2.34 -6.43 -12.00
N ALA A 136 -1.43 -6.92 -12.87
CA ALA A 136 -1.11 -8.34 -12.91
C ALA A 136 -0.37 -8.78 -11.64
N PHE A 137 0.60 -7.99 -11.19
CA PHE A 137 1.30 -8.27 -9.96
C PHE A 137 0.40 -8.09 -8.72
N ALA A 138 -0.40 -7.03 -8.68
CA ALA A 138 -1.36 -6.83 -7.58
C ALA A 138 -2.37 -7.99 -7.48
N LYS A 139 -2.85 -8.51 -8.62
CA LYS A 139 -3.70 -9.70 -8.65
C LYS A 139 -2.99 -10.94 -8.09
N LYS A 140 -1.74 -11.18 -8.47
CA LYS A 140 -0.90 -12.26 -7.90
C LYS A 140 -0.79 -12.16 -6.37
N VAL A 141 -0.68 -10.94 -5.83
CA VAL A 141 -0.66 -10.71 -4.38
C VAL A 141 -1.98 -11.11 -3.73
N LEU A 142 -3.12 -10.70 -4.32
CA LEU A 142 -4.46 -11.04 -3.80
C LEU A 142 -4.78 -12.54 -3.95
N GLU A 143 -4.30 -13.21 -4.99
CA GLU A 143 -4.39 -14.68 -5.14
C GLU A 143 -3.64 -15.42 -4.01
N LYS A 144 -2.49 -14.90 -3.58
CA LYS A 144 -1.79 -15.44 -2.40
C LYS A 144 -2.60 -15.24 -1.12
N ALA A 145 -3.28 -14.10 -0.98
CA ALA A 145 -4.18 -13.83 0.14
C ALA A 145 -5.38 -14.79 0.13
N GLU A 146 -6.00 -15.01 -1.04
CA GLU A 146 -7.14 -15.91 -1.22
C GLU A 146 -6.84 -17.35 -0.75
N ALA A 147 -5.63 -17.84 -1.01
CA ALA A 147 -5.21 -19.18 -0.61
C ALA A 147 -5.17 -19.41 0.91
N LYS A 148 -5.26 -18.34 1.71
CA LYS A 148 -5.10 -18.39 3.18
C LYS A 148 -6.36 -18.10 3.96
N ILE A 149 -7.42 -17.65 3.30
CA ILE A 149 -8.66 -17.23 3.94
C ILE A 149 -9.69 -18.37 4.01
N SER A 150 -10.54 -18.32 5.04
CA SER A 150 -11.58 -19.34 5.27
C SER A 150 -12.88 -18.74 5.79
N ARG A 151 -12.89 -17.51 6.33
CA ARG A 151 -14.05 -16.88 6.97
C ARG A 151 -14.75 -15.91 6.01
N ALA A 152 -16.07 -15.76 6.15
CA ALA A 152 -16.88 -14.85 5.33
C ALA A 152 -16.33 -13.42 5.30
N VAL A 153 -15.94 -12.90 6.47
CA VAL A 153 -15.38 -11.54 6.58
C VAL A 153 -14.07 -11.36 5.83
N GLU A 154 -13.25 -12.40 5.75
CA GLU A 154 -11.98 -12.39 5.02
C GLU A 154 -12.22 -12.36 3.51
N TYR A 155 -13.16 -13.16 3.01
CA TYR A 155 -13.58 -13.14 1.61
C TYR A 155 -14.17 -11.78 1.23
N SER A 156 -14.99 -11.18 2.09
CA SER A 156 -15.56 -9.86 1.87
C SER A 156 -14.48 -8.78 1.78
N LYS A 157 -13.49 -8.79 2.68
CA LYS A 157 -12.35 -7.87 2.61
C LYS A 157 -11.55 -8.02 1.31
N LEU A 158 -11.25 -9.26 0.92
CA LEU A 158 -10.48 -9.54 -0.29
C LEU A 158 -11.25 -9.14 -1.56
N ALA A 159 -12.56 -9.43 -1.62
CA ALA A 159 -13.39 -9.02 -2.75
C ALA A 159 -13.52 -7.51 -2.85
N ALA A 160 -13.70 -6.80 -1.72
CA ALA A 160 -13.70 -5.33 -1.70
C ALA A 160 -12.37 -4.77 -2.21
N ALA A 161 -11.24 -5.30 -1.73
CA ALA A 161 -9.92 -4.89 -2.21
C ALA A 161 -9.73 -5.11 -3.71
N SER A 162 -10.24 -6.21 -4.26
CA SER A 162 -10.21 -6.50 -5.69
C SER A 162 -11.05 -5.52 -6.51
N ALA A 163 -12.24 -5.19 -6.03
CA ALA A 163 -13.12 -4.22 -6.69
C ALA A 163 -12.58 -2.79 -6.62
N ASP A 164 -12.05 -2.38 -5.47
CA ASP A 164 -11.65 -1.00 -5.20
C ASP A 164 -10.25 -0.67 -5.72
N HIS A 165 -9.29 -1.60 -5.56
CA HIS A 165 -7.90 -1.32 -5.91
C HIS A 165 -7.51 -1.83 -7.29
N LEU A 166 -8.00 -2.99 -7.72
CA LEU A 166 -7.78 -3.49 -9.08
C LEU A 166 -8.85 -3.00 -10.07
N LEU A 167 -9.98 -2.48 -9.59
CA LEU A 167 -11.18 -2.20 -10.38
C LEU A 167 -11.69 -3.45 -11.14
N ASP A 168 -11.36 -4.64 -10.62
CA ASP A 168 -11.70 -5.94 -11.22
C ASP A 168 -12.91 -6.55 -10.50
N LYS A 169 -14.12 -6.11 -10.92
CA LYS A 169 -15.38 -6.64 -10.38
C LYS A 169 -15.62 -8.11 -10.74
N GLU A 170 -15.03 -8.60 -11.82
CA GLU A 170 -15.14 -10.02 -12.21
C GLU A 170 -14.34 -10.89 -11.24
N TYR A 171 -13.13 -10.48 -10.89
CA TYR A 171 -12.34 -11.18 -9.91
C TYR A 171 -12.97 -11.11 -8.50
N ALA A 172 -13.51 -9.96 -8.10
CA ALA A 172 -14.26 -9.83 -6.86
C ALA A 172 -15.48 -10.76 -6.84
N ALA A 173 -16.20 -10.87 -7.96
CA ALA A 173 -17.32 -11.79 -8.09
C ALA A 173 -16.90 -13.27 -8.00
N ALA A 174 -15.74 -13.63 -8.57
CA ALA A 174 -15.19 -14.97 -8.44
C ALA A 174 -14.82 -15.31 -6.99
N ILE A 175 -14.26 -14.35 -6.24
CA ILE A 175 -13.98 -14.51 -4.80
C ILE A 175 -15.27 -14.78 -4.03
N PHE A 176 -16.35 -14.02 -4.28
CA PHE A 176 -17.66 -14.23 -3.62
C PHE A 176 -18.27 -15.59 -3.97
N ASN A 177 -18.13 -16.07 -5.22
CA ASN A 177 -18.60 -17.42 -5.60
C ASN A 177 -17.85 -18.50 -4.83
N LYS A 178 -16.53 -18.42 -4.74
CA LYS A 178 -15.71 -19.35 -3.94
C LYS A 178 -16.07 -19.31 -2.45
N ALA A 179 -16.35 -18.12 -1.92
CA ALA A 179 -16.85 -17.97 -0.56
C ALA A 179 -18.18 -18.70 -0.38
N ALA A 180 -19.11 -18.49 -1.31
CA ALA A 180 -20.41 -19.14 -1.27
C ALA A 180 -20.30 -20.68 -1.28
N GLU A 181 -19.35 -21.27 -2.02
CA GLU A 181 -19.13 -22.71 -2.05
C GLU A 181 -18.63 -23.26 -0.71
N LYS A 182 -17.80 -22.50 0.00
CA LYS A 182 -17.13 -22.92 1.23
C LYS A 182 -17.95 -22.64 2.49
N LEU A 183 -18.79 -21.61 2.47
CA LEU A 183 -19.57 -21.16 3.62
C LEU A 183 -20.95 -21.80 3.60
N SER A 184 -21.36 -22.37 4.74
CA SER A 184 -22.64 -23.10 4.87
C SER A 184 -23.50 -22.61 6.02
N THR A 185 -22.97 -21.74 6.92
CA THR A 185 -23.78 -21.22 8.03
C THR A 185 -24.67 -20.08 7.57
N VAL A 186 -25.90 -20.02 8.13
CA VAL A 186 -26.85 -18.94 7.82
C VAL A 186 -26.26 -17.55 8.06
N PRO A 187 -25.59 -17.26 9.20
CA PRO A 187 -24.99 -15.96 9.43
C PRO A 187 -23.92 -15.58 8.37
N ASP A 188 -23.09 -16.52 7.95
CA ASP A 188 -22.05 -16.28 6.95
C ASP A 188 -22.66 -15.99 5.57
N LEU A 189 -23.69 -16.74 5.16
CA LEU A 189 -24.38 -16.52 3.89
C LEU A 189 -25.10 -15.17 3.86
N LEU A 190 -25.77 -14.77 4.97
CA LEU A 190 -26.41 -13.47 5.06
C LEU A 190 -25.39 -12.32 5.02
N SER A 191 -24.29 -12.46 5.73
CA SER A 191 -23.19 -11.49 5.71
C SER A 191 -22.62 -11.35 4.28
N LEU A 192 -22.34 -12.48 3.63
CA LEU A 192 -21.83 -12.51 2.27
C LEU A 192 -22.79 -11.85 1.26
N ALA A 193 -24.09 -12.10 1.38
CA ALA A 193 -25.10 -11.49 0.51
C ALA A 193 -25.13 -9.94 0.65
N GLY A 194 -25.00 -9.43 1.88
CA GLY A 194 -24.88 -8.00 2.14
C GLY A 194 -23.66 -7.39 1.46
N GLU A 195 -22.51 -8.03 1.60
CA GLU A 195 -21.27 -7.54 1.00
C GLU A 195 -21.26 -7.65 -0.54
N VAL A 196 -21.87 -8.67 -1.13
CA VAL A 196 -22.07 -8.78 -2.59
C VAL A 196 -22.88 -7.58 -3.11
N THR A 197 -23.94 -7.20 -2.43
CA THR A 197 -24.75 -6.03 -2.80
C THR A 197 -23.92 -4.74 -2.74
N LYS A 198 -23.18 -4.56 -1.65
CA LYS A 198 -22.37 -3.37 -1.41
C LYS A 198 -21.22 -3.23 -2.41
N THR A 199 -20.46 -4.31 -2.62
CA THR A 199 -19.23 -4.30 -3.43
C THR A 199 -19.49 -4.37 -4.93
N LEU A 200 -20.39 -5.26 -5.36
CA LEU A 200 -20.66 -5.49 -6.77
C LEU A 200 -21.87 -4.73 -7.29
N GLY A 201 -22.81 -4.37 -6.40
CA GLY A 201 -24.13 -3.86 -6.82
C GLY A 201 -24.95 -4.93 -7.53
N ASP A 202 -24.78 -6.23 -7.18
CA ASP A 202 -25.44 -7.37 -7.83
C ASP A 202 -26.54 -7.97 -6.93
N PRO A 203 -27.79 -7.46 -7.03
CA PRO A 203 -28.91 -7.93 -6.21
C PRO A 203 -29.33 -9.37 -6.58
N ALA A 204 -29.11 -9.83 -7.80
CA ALA A 204 -29.49 -11.17 -8.21
C ALA A 204 -28.61 -12.21 -7.50
N ARG A 205 -27.31 -11.99 -7.46
CA ARG A 205 -26.37 -12.85 -6.74
C ARG A 205 -26.62 -12.81 -5.23
N ALA A 206 -26.89 -11.63 -4.66
CA ALA A 206 -27.24 -11.51 -3.25
C ALA A 206 -28.51 -12.29 -2.92
N LYS A 207 -29.56 -12.21 -3.76
CA LYS A 207 -30.80 -12.95 -3.60
C LYS A 207 -30.56 -14.46 -3.57
N ALA A 208 -29.75 -15.02 -4.46
CA ALA A 208 -29.41 -16.44 -4.48
C ALA A 208 -28.75 -16.89 -3.16
N LEU A 209 -27.91 -16.05 -2.54
CA LEU A 209 -27.31 -16.34 -1.24
C LEU A 209 -28.33 -16.28 -0.10
N TYR A 210 -29.29 -15.32 -0.12
CA TYR A 210 -30.39 -15.28 0.83
C TYR A 210 -31.30 -16.52 0.73
N GLU A 211 -31.66 -16.94 -0.49
CA GLU A 211 -32.46 -18.15 -0.70
C GLU A 211 -31.76 -19.39 -0.16
N ARG A 212 -30.45 -19.51 -0.40
CA ARG A 212 -29.65 -20.62 0.12
C ARG A 212 -29.53 -20.60 1.67
N ALA A 213 -29.57 -19.45 2.30
CA ALA A 213 -29.55 -19.31 3.76
C ALA A 213 -30.87 -19.75 4.41
N LEU A 214 -31.96 -19.83 3.65
CA LEU A 214 -33.28 -20.23 4.13
C LEU A 214 -33.53 -21.76 4.04
N HIS A 215 -32.66 -22.49 3.34
CA HIS A 215 -32.76 -23.94 3.12
C HIS A 215 -31.56 -24.67 3.72
#